data_94fef3b0f602b67286b422d4dfb7e9ef
#
_entry.id   94fef3b0f602b67286b422d4dfb7e9ef
#
_cell.length_a   1.000
_cell.length_b   1.000
_cell.length_c   1.000
_cell.angle_alpha   90.00
_cell.angle_beta   90.00
_cell.angle_gamma   90.00
#
_symmetry.space_group_name_H-M   'P 1'
#
loop_
_entity.id
_entity.type
_entity.pdbx_description
1 polymer ?
#
loop_
_entity_poly.entity_id
_entity_poly.type
_entity_poly.pdbx_seq_one_letter_code
_entity_poly.pdbx_strand_id
1 'polypeptide(L)'
;MKKLIAMLLVLTMVLSFAACAKQDTVTPTVADVAITTAAADPTPAAETEASDPAPVVTAMSHADYVAADNETEVVVETYVQAHQSWWDNKVTVYCQSPDGAYFLYELACSEEDAAKLVPGTKIRVTGYKGEWSGEVEIMDGTFEFVKGDTYIAEPLDVTDLLGTDTLIDHQNEFVSFTGLTVAPSTDANGNEAAFLYNWDGSGEKGNDLYFNVTVNDQTYTFCVESYLCGQDTEVYQAVEALQIGDVINAEGFLYWYEGVNPHITSISAAN
;
A
#
# COMPACT_ATOMS: atom_id res chain seq x y z
N MET A 1 -36.76 18.08 -19.96
CA MET A 1 -37.97 17.24 -19.74
C MET A 1 -37.49 15.83 -19.40
N LYS A 2 -37.89 15.36 -18.20
CA LYS A 2 -38.01 13.93 -17.78
C LYS A 2 -36.66 13.23 -17.48
N LYS A 3 -36.41 12.50 -16.36
CA LYS A 3 -37.19 12.26 -15.12
C LYS A 3 -36.16 11.84 -14.04
N LEU A 4 -36.36 12.30 -12.80
CA LEU A 4 -35.84 11.72 -11.57
C LEU A 4 -36.31 10.27 -11.42
N ILE A 5 -35.44 9.39 -10.91
CA ILE A 5 -35.84 8.22 -10.14
C ILE A 5 -34.92 8.16 -8.91
N ALA A 6 -35.45 8.58 -7.78
CA ALA A 6 -34.88 8.31 -6.47
C ALA A 6 -35.31 6.89 -6.05
N MET A 7 -34.39 6.06 -5.61
CA MET A 7 -34.70 4.77 -4.99
C MET A 7 -34.16 4.78 -3.55
N LEU A 8 -35.11 5.02 -2.64
CA LEU A 8 -34.94 4.98 -1.19
C LEU A 8 -34.97 3.52 -0.75
N LEU A 9 -33.89 3.00 -0.20
CA LEU A 9 -33.88 1.66 0.44
C LEU A 9 -33.76 1.85 1.96
N VAL A 10 -34.88 1.66 2.64
CA VAL A 10 -34.99 1.63 4.10
C VAL A 10 -34.59 0.23 4.56
N LEU A 11 -33.52 0.11 5.35
CA LEU A 11 -33.11 -1.13 6.00
C LEU A 11 -33.48 -1.05 7.49
N THR A 12 -34.46 -1.85 7.90
CA THR A 12 -34.91 -1.99 9.27
C THR A 12 -33.98 -2.92 10.06
N MET A 13 -33.38 -2.39 11.13
CA MET A 13 -32.63 -3.16 12.13
C MET A 13 -33.60 -3.90 13.07
N VAL A 14 -33.46 -5.22 13.18
CA VAL A 14 -34.09 -6.03 14.21
C VAL A 14 -33.08 -6.36 15.30
N LEU A 15 -33.29 -5.80 16.49
CA LEU A 15 -32.55 -6.20 17.71
C LEU A 15 -33.10 -7.52 18.25
N SER A 16 -32.24 -8.48 18.48
CA SER A 16 -32.54 -9.67 19.25
C SER A 16 -31.68 -9.75 20.50
N PHE A 17 -32.30 -9.64 21.67
CA PHE A 17 -31.70 -9.88 22.97
C PHE A 17 -31.57 -11.40 23.21
N ALA A 18 -30.40 -11.86 23.66
CA ALA A 18 -30.19 -13.21 24.17
C ALA A 18 -29.89 -13.17 25.67
N ALA A 19 -30.58 -13.99 26.40
CA ALA A 19 -30.58 -14.07 27.86
C ALA A 19 -29.43 -14.93 28.40
N CYS A 20 -28.94 -14.56 29.60
CA CYS A 20 -28.05 -15.34 30.46
C CYS A 20 -28.56 -16.73 30.80
N ALA A 21 -27.68 -17.71 30.78
CA ALA A 21 -27.85 -18.98 31.50
C ALA A 21 -26.57 -19.29 32.30
N LYS A 22 -26.82 -19.82 33.51
CA LYS A 22 -25.90 -19.98 34.62
C LYS A 22 -24.90 -21.12 34.43
N GLN A 23 -23.75 -20.93 35.02
CA GLN A 23 -22.65 -21.85 35.18
C GLN A 23 -22.94 -22.83 36.33
N ASP A 24 -22.90 -24.15 36.06
CA ASP A 24 -22.84 -25.18 37.08
C ASP A 24 -21.46 -25.84 37.07
N THR A 25 -20.76 -25.70 38.19
CA THR A 25 -19.50 -26.34 38.52
C THR A 25 -19.70 -27.78 38.90
N VAL A 26 -19.08 -28.72 38.17
CA VAL A 26 -18.98 -30.11 38.57
C VAL A 26 -17.51 -30.50 38.73
N THR A 27 -17.13 -30.84 39.95
CA THR A 27 -15.83 -31.37 40.33
C THR A 27 -15.80 -32.88 40.00
N PRO A 28 -14.81 -33.42 39.30
CA PRO A 28 -14.66 -34.88 39.20
C PRO A 28 -13.73 -35.42 40.33
N THR A 29 -14.26 -36.39 41.01
CA THR A 29 -13.58 -37.20 42.02
C THR A 29 -12.60 -38.19 41.39
N VAL A 30 -11.39 -38.27 41.97
CA VAL A 30 -10.33 -39.22 41.59
C VAL A 30 -10.76 -40.63 41.96
N ALA A 31 -10.73 -41.56 40.99
CA ALA A 31 -10.79 -43.00 41.28
C ALA A 31 -9.49 -43.65 40.77
N ASP A 32 -8.78 -44.29 41.69
CA ASP A 32 -7.64 -45.15 41.53
C ASP A 32 -7.96 -46.32 40.60
N VAL A 33 -7.19 -46.58 39.57
CA VAL A 33 -7.16 -47.84 38.84
C VAL A 33 -5.75 -48.34 38.62
N ALA A 34 -5.52 -49.58 39.08
CA ALA A 34 -4.25 -50.28 39.15
C ALA A 34 -3.55 -50.47 37.80
N ILE A 35 -2.24 -50.36 37.85
CA ILE A 35 -1.32 -50.65 36.76
C ILE A 35 -1.23 -52.17 36.55
N THR A 36 -1.57 -52.61 35.33
CA THR A 36 -1.19 -53.94 34.84
C THR A 36 -0.19 -53.76 33.69
N THR A 37 1.05 -54.14 33.91
CA THR A 37 2.11 -54.20 32.90
C THR A 37 1.86 -55.34 31.93
N ALA A 38 1.56 -55.04 30.68
CA ALA A 38 1.68 -56.01 29.59
C ALA A 38 2.78 -55.51 28.65
N ALA A 39 3.78 -56.35 28.41
CA ALA A 39 4.84 -56.09 27.45
C ALA A 39 4.27 -56.05 26.05
N ALA A 40 4.50 -54.96 25.33
CA ALA A 40 4.18 -54.84 23.92
C ALA A 40 5.45 -54.96 23.08
N ASP A 41 5.35 -55.79 22.06
CA ASP A 41 6.28 -56.03 20.96
C ASP A 41 6.68 -54.72 20.23
N PRO A 42 7.92 -54.58 19.71
CA PRO A 42 8.31 -53.37 19.00
C PRO A 42 7.64 -53.32 17.63
N THR A 43 6.71 -52.41 17.47
CA THR A 43 6.16 -51.99 16.16
C THR A 43 7.30 -51.33 15.35
N PRO A 44 7.47 -51.66 14.04
CA PRO A 44 8.46 -51.01 13.20
C PRO A 44 8.15 -49.51 13.11
N ALA A 45 9.20 -48.69 13.26
CA ALA A 45 9.11 -47.25 13.04
C ALA A 45 8.60 -46.99 11.62
N ALA A 46 7.49 -46.25 11.52
CA ALA A 46 7.06 -45.71 10.24
C ALA A 46 8.18 -44.78 9.72
N GLU A 47 8.74 -45.11 8.57
CA GLU A 47 9.56 -44.20 7.79
C GLU A 47 8.75 -42.95 7.51
N THR A 48 9.19 -41.83 8.04
CA THR A 48 8.66 -40.52 7.67
C THR A 48 9.10 -40.30 6.21
N GLU A 49 8.21 -40.48 5.27
CA GLU A 49 8.47 -40.05 3.90
C GLU A 49 8.80 -38.55 3.96
N ALA A 50 10.04 -38.24 3.54
CA ALA A 50 10.44 -36.86 3.31
C ALA A 50 9.54 -36.33 2.21
N SER A 51 8.64 -35.41 2.55
CA SER A 51 7.88 -34.69 1.55
C SER A 51 8.86 -34.00 0.61
N ASP A 52 8.71 -34.27 -0.69
CA ASP A 52 9.44 -33.51 -1.70
C ASP A 52 9.24 -32.02 -1.43
N PRO A 53 10.31 -31.20 -1.46
CA PRO A 53 10.16 -29.78 -1.31
C PRO A 53 9.19 -29.28 -2.40
N ALA A 54 8.19 -28.49 -2.02
CA ALA A 54 7.28 -27.87 -2.95
C ALA A 54 8.08 -27.18 -4.08
N PRO A 55 7.60 -27.22 -5.33
CA PRO A 55 8.31 -26.59 -6.43
C PRO A 55 8.56 -25.11 -6.11
N VAL A 56 9.83 -24.71 -6.14
CA VAL A 56 10.21 -23.32 -5.95
C VAL A 56 9.68 -22.55 -7.17
N VAL A 57 8.60 -21.80 -6.99
CA VAL A 57 8.09 -20.92 -8.04
C VAL A 57 9.14 -19.83 -8.27
N THR A 58 9.66 -19.73 -9.47
CA THR A 58 10.65 -18.71 -9.83
C THR A 58 9.95 -17.35 -9.90
N ALA A 59 10.51 -16.33 -9.27
CA ALA A 59 10.02 -14.97 -9.42
C ALA A 59 10.14 -14.53 -10.90
N MET A 60 9.10 -13.85 -11.37
CA MET A 60 9.09 -13.29 -12.74
C MET A 60 9.88 -11.98 -12.80
N SER A 61 10.34 -11.62 -14.00
CA SER A 61 10.93 -10.30 -14.24
C SER A 61 9.86 -9.21 -14.22
N HIS A 62 10.27 -7.94 -14.03
CA HIS A 62 9.33 -6.83 -14.13
C HIS A 62 8.64 -6.76 -15.50
N ALA A 63 9.37 -7.04 -16.58
CA ALA A 63 8.80 -7.09 -17.94
C ALA A 63 7.72 -8.16 -18.08
N ASP A 64 7.90 -9.36 -17.48
CA ASP A 64 6.88 -10.40 -17.47
C ASP A 64 5.67 -10.01 -16.62
N TYR A 65 5.90 -9.32 -15.48
CA TYR A 65 4.83 -8.77 -14.64
C TYR A 65 4.00 -7.73 -15.39
N VAL A 66 4.65 -6.78 -16.06
CA VAL A 66 3.95 -5.76 -16.87
C VAL A 66 3.12 -6.41 -17.98
N ALA A 67 3.66 -7.44 -18.65
CA ALA A 67 2.99 -8.15 -19.73
C ALA A 67 1.87 -9.11 -19.28
N ALA A 68 1.81 -9.46 -17.99
CA ALA A 68 0.77 -10.35 -17.47
C ALA A 68 -0.60 -9.68 -17.51
N ASP A 69 -1.65 -10.47 -17.79
CA ASP A 69 -3.03 -9.99 -17.72
C ASP A 69 -3.44 -9.71 -16.26
N ASN A 70 -4.42 -8.80 -16.08
CA ASN A 70 -5.05 -8.61 -14.77
C ASN A 70 -5.67 -9.92 -14.26
N GLU A 71 -5.76 -10.09 -12.94
CA GLU A 71 -6.20 -11.30 -12.24
C GLU A 71 -5.23 -12.50 -12.39
N THR A 72 -4.05 -12.30 -12.98
CA THR A 72 -2.99 -13.33 -13.02
C THR A 72 -2.30 -13.40 -11.66
N GLU A 73 -2.09 -14.63 -11.15
CA GLU A 73 -1.23 -14.85 -10.00
C GLU A 73 0.23 -14.56 -10.39
N VAL A 74 0.86 -13.70 -9.64
CA VAL A 74 2.24 -13.25 -9.88
C VAL A 74 3.13 -13.55 -8.67
N VAL A 75 4.39 -13.85 -8.95
CA VAL A 75 5.44 -13.97 -7.93
C VAL A 75 6.58 -13.06 -8.34
N VAL A 76 6.91 -12.07 -7.49
CA VAL A 76 7.98 -11.11 -7.75
C VAL A 76 8.96 -11.06 -6.58
N GLU A 77 10.23 -10.76 -6.85
CA GLU A 77 11.21 -10.37 -5.84
C GLU A 77 11.54 -8.90 -6.02
N THR A 78 11.43 -8.13 -4.95
CA THR A 78 11.62 -6.68 -5.01
C THR A 78 12.15 -6.15 -3.69
N TYR A 79 12.43 -4.84 -3.63
CA TYR A 79 12.97 -4.18 -2.45
C TYR A 79 12.03 -3.09 -1.97
N VAL A 80 11.71 -3.11 -0.68
CA VAL A 80 10.92 -2.08 -0.02
C VAL A 80 11.60 -0.72 -0.19
N GLN A 81 10.85 0.29 -0.59
CA GLN A 81 11.31 1.69 -0.60
C GLN A 81 10.61 2.50 0.49
N ALA A 82 9.31 2.25 0.70
CA ALA A 82 8.51 2.82 1.77
C ALA A 82 7.28 1.95 2.02
N HIS A 83 6.56 2.19 3.09
CA HIS A 83 5.27 1.56 3.34
C HIS A 83 4.35 2.52 4.10
N GLN A 84 3.04 2.34 3.92
CA GLN A 84 2.02 3.01 4.70
C GLN A 84 1.97 2.47 6.14
N SER A 85 1.28 3.15 7.01
CA SER A 85 1.02 2.68 8.37
C SER A 85 0.34 1.32 8.36
N TRP A 86 0.81 0.41 9.24
CA TRP A 86 0.15 -0.87 9.44
C TRP A 86 -1.26 -0.68 9.99
N TRP A 87 -2.21 -1.41 9.43
CA TRP A 87 -3.62 -1.36 9.83
C TRP A 87 -4.29 -2.71 9.60
N ASP A 88 -5.04 -3.19 10.58
CA ASP A 88 -5.90 -4.39 10.50
C ASP A 88 -5.23 -5.62 9.86
N ASN A 89 -3.99 -5.93 10.28
CA ASN A 89 -3.15 -7.01 9.76
C ASN A 89 -2.79 -6.88 8.28
N LYS A 90 -2.68 -5.65 7.78
CA LYS A 90 -2.30 -5.32 6.42
C LYS A 90 -1.33 -4.15 6.37
N VAL A 91 -0.58 -4.07 5.28
CA VAL A 91 0.31 -2.96 4.97
C VAL A 91 0.38 -2.75 3.47
N THR A 92 0.29 -1.51 3.02
CA THR A 92 0.55 -1.12 1.63
C THR A 92 2.01 -0.72 1.48
N VAL A 93 2.70 -1.27 0.47
CA VAL A 93 4.16 -1.14 0.33
C VAL A 93 4.53 -0.64 -1.07
N TYR A 94 5.40 0.36 -1.12
CA TYR A 94 6.03 0.87 -2.33
C TYR A 94 7.36 0.14 -2.50
N CYS A 95 7.51 -0.59 -3.59
CA CYS A 95 8.68 -1.41 -3.86
C CYS A 95 9.30 -1.05 -5.20
N GLN A 96 10.62 -1.18 -5.28
CA GLN A 96 11.36 -0.99 -6.54
C GLN A 96 12.58 -1.91 -6.60
N SER A 97 12.81 -2.47 -7.77
CA SER A 97 14.00 -3.20 -8.18
C SER A 97 14.75 -2.42 -9.26
N PRO A 98 15.99 -2.79 -9.60
CA PRO A 98 16.71 -2.13 -10.70
C PRO A 98 16.02 -2.20 -12.07
N ASP A 99 15.07 -3.12 -12.26
CA ASP A 99 14.34 -3.35 -13.51
C ASP A 99 12.89 -2.81 -13.50
N GLY A 100 12.40 -2.26 -12.37
CA GLY A 100 11.09 -1.64 -12.30
C GLY A 100 10.49 -1.62 -10.90
N ALA A 101 9.30 -1.07 -10.78
CA ALA A 101 8.64 -0.81 -9.51
C ALA A 101 7.29 -1.51 -9.38
N TYR A 102 6.81 -1.66 -8.14
CA TYR A 102 5.59 -2.36 -7.79
C TYR A 102 4.87 -1.64 -6.65
N PHE A 103 3.57 -1.48 -6.79
CA PHE A 103 2.69 -1.07 -5.72
C PHE A 103 1.99 -2.31 -5.16
N LEU A 104 2.18 -2.57 -3.87
CA LEU A 104 1.66 -3.75 -3.19
C LEU A 104 0.53 -3.31 -2.27
N TYR A 105 -0.70 -3.52 -2.73
CA TYR A 105 -1.87 -3.02 -2.02
C TYR A 105 -2.31 -3.99 -0.92
N GLU A 106 -2.36 -3.47 0.32
CA GLU A 106 -2.89 -4.18 1.50
C GLU A 106 -2.35 -5.62 1.68
N LEU A 107 -1.03 -5.80 1.58
CA LEU A 107 -0.40 -7.10 1.87
C LEU A 107 -0.78 -7.61 3.26
N ALA A 108 -1.12 -8.89 3.37
CA ALA A 108 -1.30 -9.54 4.66
C ALA A 108 0.00 -9.49 5.47
N CYS A 109 -0.03 -8.84 6.63
CA CYS A 109 1.17 -8.52 7.39
C CYS A 109 0.89 -8.43 8.89
N SER A 110 1.70 -9.09 9.72
CA SER A 110 1.69 -8.85 11.15
C SER A 110 2.33 -7.48 11.49
N GLU A 111 1.96 -6.88 12.61
CA GLU A 111 2.59 -5.63 13.07
C GLU A 111 4.11 -5.80 13.29
N GLU A 112 4.54 -6.98 13.78
CA GLU A 112 5.96 -7.31 13.96
C GLU A 112 6.71 -7.35 12.62
N ASP A 113 6.10 -7.88 11.57
CA ASP A 113 6.73 -7.96 10.24
C ASP A 113 6.67 -6.61 9.52
N ALA A 114 5.62 -5.83 9.70
CA ALA A 114 5.56 -4.46 9.19
C ALA A 114 6.74 -3.61 9.68
N ALA A 115 7.10 -3.73 10.96
CA ALA A 115 8.25 -3.02 11.53
C ALA A 115 9.62 -3.44 10.92
N LYS A 116 9.68 -4.53 10.15
CA LYS A 116 10.89 -5.03 9.47
C LYS A 116 10.94 -4.60 7.99
N LEU A 117 9.84 -4.07 7.44
CA LEU A 117 9.76 -3.59 6.06
C LEU A 117 10.45 -2.22 5.88
N VAL A 118 11.70 -2.13 6.29
CA VAL A 118 12.50 -0.90 6.16
C VAL A 118 13.06 -0.75 4.73
N PRO A 119 13.36 0.48 4.27
CA PRO A 119 13.95 0.70 2.94
C PRO A 119 15.16 -0.19 2.66
N GLY A 120 15.19 -0.80 1.49
CA GLY A 120 16.23 -1.73 1.06
C GLY A 120 16.00 -3.19 1.44
N THR A 121 14.96 -3.50 2.24
CA THR A 121 14.61 -4.88 2.59
C THR A 121 14.11 -5.63 1.37
N LYS A 122 14.74 -6.78 1.06
CA LYS A 122 14.30 -7.67 -0.03
C LYS A 122 13.16 -8.55 0.42
N ILE A 123 12.09 -8.59 -0.35
CA ILE A 123 10.92 -9.47 -0.14
C ILE A 123 10.58 -10.22 -1.42
N ARG A 124 9.99 -11.40 -1.25
CA ARG A 124 9.30 -12.13 -2.31
C ARG A 124 7.81 -12.03 -2.04
N VAL A 125 7.06 -11.60 -3.02
CA VAL A 125 5.61 -11.39 -2.94
C VAL A 125 4.91 -12.35 -3.86
N THR A 126 3.84 -12.96 -3.38
CA THR A 126 2.87 -13.74 -4.18
C THR A 126 1.51 -13.08 -4.02
N GLY A 127 0.86 -12.76 -5.11
CA GLY A 127 -0.45 -12.10 -5.12
C GLY A 127 -1.03 -12.08 -6.53
N TYR A 128 -2.01 -11.24 -6.77
CA TYR A 128 -2.69 -11.12 -8.06
C TYR A 128 -2.46 -9.73 -8.64
N LYS A 129 -2.06 -9.66 -9.91
CA LYS A 129 -1.98 -8.39 -10.62
C LYS A 129 -3.37 -7.81 -10.77
N GLY A 130 -3.54 -6.55 -10.41
CA GLY A 130 -4.77 -5.80 -10.57
C GLY A 130 -4.54 -4.40 -11.10
N GLU A 131 -5.64 -3.70 -11.31
CA GLU A 131 -5.63 -2.30 -11.71
C GLU A 131 -6.79 -1.57 -11.03
N TRP A 132 -6.47 -0.44 -10.40
CA TRP A 132 -7.43 0.46 -9.80
C TRP A 132 -7.30 1.87 -10.37
N SER A 133 -8.28 2.32 -11.16
CA SER A 133 -8.31 3.67 -11.75
C SER A 133 -7.02 4.07 -12.49
N GLY A 134 -6.36 3.09 -13.15
CA GLY A 134 -5.10 3.26 -13.85
C GLY A 134 -3.85 2.92 -13.05
N GLU A 135 -3.95 2.72 -11.73
CA GLU A 135 -2.86 2.20 -10.91
C GLU A 135 -2.74 0.69 -11.08
N VAL A 136 -1.56 0.21 -11.48
CA VAL A 136 -1.26 -1.22 -11.57
C VAL A 136 -0.66 -1.69 -10.25
N GLU A 137 -1.32 -2.65 -9.61
CA GLU A 137 -1.00 -3.09 -8.26
C GLU A 137 -0.97 -4.61 -8.11
N ILE A 138 -0.35 -5.10 -7.04
CA ILE A 138 -0.46 -6.49 -6.59
C ILE A 138 -1.40 -6.53 -5.39
N MET A 139 -2.52 -7.25 -5.55
CA MET A 139 -3.58 -7.39 -4.55
C MET A 139 -3.59 -8.79 -3.93
N ASP A 140 -4.28 -8.91 -2.77
CA ASP A 140 -4.43 -10.17 -2.03
C ASP A 140 -3.10 -10.88 -1.77
N GLY A 141 -2.04 -10.07 -1.62
CA GLY A 141 -0.68 -10.55 -1.55
C GLY A 141 -0.26 -11.04 -0.17
N THR A 142 0.67 -11.97 -0.19
CA THR A 142 1.49 -12.39 0.95
C THR A 142 2.95 -12.23 0.60
N PHE A 143 3.82 -12.16 1.59
CA PHE A 143 5.25 -12.01 1.34
C PHE A 143 6.11 -12.84 2.29
N GLU A 144 7.35 -13.05 1.89
CA GLU A 144 8.42 -13.59 2.72
C GLU A 144 9.68 -12.72 2.62
N PHE A 145 10.43 -12.62 3.71
CA PHE A 145 11.72 -11.92 3.70
C PHE A 145 12.77 -12.77 2.98
N VAL A 146 13.47 -12.17 2.02
CA VAL A 146 14.54 -12.81 1.26
C VAL A 146 15.89 -12.32 1.79
N LYS A 147 16.78 -13.25 2.14
CA LYS A 147 18.16 -12.92 2.54
C LYS A 147 18.99 -12.58 1.31
N GLY A 148 19.80 -11.56 1.41
CA GLY A 148 20.72 -11.20 0.33
C GLY A 148 21.16 -9.74 0.36
N ASP A 149 21.29 -9.17 -0.81
CA ASP A 149 21.60 -7.78 -1.07
C ASP A 149 20.44 -6.85 -0.67
N THR A 150 20.75 -5.56 -0.64
CA THR A 150 19.78 -4.48 -0.41
C THR A 150 19.79 -3.55 -1.61
N TYR A 151 18.66 -2.91 -1.89
CA TYR A 151 18.55 -1.91 -2.93
C TYR A 151 17.65 -0.75 -2.48
N ILE A 152 18.18 0.46 -2.56
CA ILE A 152 17.43 1.70 -2.36
C ILE A 152 17.50 2.46 -3.68
N ALA A 153 16.34 2.82 -4.22
CA ALA A 153 16.25 3.55 -5.48
C ALA A 153 16.70 5.01 -5.30
N GLU A 154 17.43 5.52 -6.25
CA GLU A 154 17.64 6.96 -6.40
C GLU A 154 16.47 7.53 -7.21
N PRO A 155 15.98 8.75 -6.92
CA PRO A 155 14.83 9.31 -7.62
C PRO A 155 15.20 9.64 -9.08
N LEU A 156 14.39 9.16 -10.01
CA LEU A 156 14.48 9.50 -11.43
C LEU A 156 13.79 10.84 -11.69
N ASP A 157 14.50 11.82 -12.27
CA ASP A 157 13.84 13.08 -12.69
C ASP A 157 12.94 12.82 -13.90
N VAL A 158 11.64 12.97 -13.69
CA VAL A 158 10.60 12.79 -14.71
C VAL A 158 9.87 14.09 -15.04
N THR A 159 10.41 15.24 -14.65
CA THR A 159 9.79 16.56 -14.88
C THR A 159 9.42 16.79 -16.34
N ASP A 160 10.34 16.48 -17.26
CA ASP A 160 10.15 16.65 -18.71
C ASP A 160 9.18 15.62 -19.32
N LEU A 161 8.83 14.55 -18.58
CA LEU A 161 7.87 13.54 -19.01
C LEU A 161 6.43 13.90 -18.62
N LEU A 162 6.21 14.85 -17.73
CA LEU A 162 4.87 15.30 -17.35
C LEU A 162 4.08 15.74 -18.59
N GLY A 163 2.91 15.12 -18.77
CA GLY A 163 2.03 15.37 -19.92
C GLY A 163 2.40 14.58 -21.19
N THR A 164 3.38 13.71 -21.14
CA THR A 164 3.71 12.80 -22.24
C THR A 164 3.11 11.40 -22.02
N ASP A 165 2.90 10.66 -23.10
CA ASP A 165 2.39 9.29 -23.04
C ASP A 165 3.41 8.29 -22.44
N THR A 166 4.68 8.69 -22.33
CA THR A 166 5.76 7.83 -21.84
C THR A 166 5.95 7.90 -20.33
N LEU A 167 5.30 8.84 -19.63
CA LEU A 167 5.39 8.94 -18.18
C LEU A 167 4.86 7.67 -17.49
N ILE A 168 3.84 7.02 -18.04
CA ILE A 168 3.26 5.79 -17.50
C ILE A 168 4.26 4.62 -17.46
N ASP A 169 5.29 4.63 -18.31
CA ASP A 169 6.32 3.59 -18.31
C ASP A 169 7.16 3.58 -17.01
N HIS A 170 7.06 4.66 -16.22
CA HIS A 170 7.71 4.83 -14.92
C HIS A 170 6.76 4.69 -13.73
N GLN A 171 5.56 4.16 -13.94
CA GLN A 171 4.58 3.98 -12.88
C GLN A 171 5.18 3.23 -11.68
N ASN A 172 4.86 3.70 -10.47
CA ASN A 172 5.35 3.18 -9.20
C ASN A 172 6.82 3.43 -8.87
N GLU A 173 7.63 3.93 -9.81
CA GLU A 173 9.03 4.25 -9.54
C GLU A 173 9.15 5.42 -8.54
N PHE A 174 10.25 5.42 -7.79
CA PHE A 174 10.67 6.57 -7.00
C PHE A 174 11.23 7.64 -7.94
N VAL A 175 10.57 8.80 -7.96
CA VAL A 175 10.82 9.86 -8.94
C VAL A 175 11.06 11.20 -8.29
N SER A 176 11.66 12.13 -9.04
CA SER A 176 11.78 13.55 -8.67
C SER A 176 11.17 14.45 -9.73
N PHE A 177 10.78 15.63 -9.28
CA PHE A 177 10.27 16.72 -10.09
C PHE A 177 10.97 17.99 -9.69
N THR A 178 11.42 18.81 -10.66
CA THR A 178 12.20 20.02 -10.42
C THR A 178 11.53 21.26 -10.99
N GLY A 179 11.61 22.37 -10.26
CA GLY A 179 11.15 23.68 -10.73
C GLY A 179 9.63 23.79 -10.91
N LEU A 180 8.85 23.09 -10.13
CA LEU A 180 7.39 23.12 -10.14
C LEU A 180 6.88 24.42 -9.50
N THR A 181 5.93 25.11 -10.12
CA THR A 181 5.26 26.26 -9.50
C THR A 181 3.95 25.85 -8.83
N VAL A 182 3.80 26.14 -7.54
CA VAL A 182 2.57 25.87 -6.78
C VAL A 182 1.42 26.68 -7.37
N ALA A 183 0.39 25.99 -7.84
CA ALA A 183 -0.82 26.56 -8.44
C ALA A 183 -1.98 26.56 -7.45
N PRO A 184 -2.98 27.44 -7.62
CA PRO A 184 -4.14 27.45 -6.75
C PRO A 184 -4.96 26.16 -6.87
N SER A 185 -5.41 25.66 -5.72
CA SER A 185 -6.50 24.71 -5.58
C SER A 185 -7.76 25.48 -5.13
N THR A 186 -8.93 24.93 -5.36
CA THR A 186 -10.19 25.56 -4.91
C THR A 186 -10.80 24.73 -3.77
N ASP A 187 -10.98 25.34 -2.61
CA ASP A 187 -11.58 24.67 -1.44
C ASP A 187 -13.10 24.46 -1.60
N ALA A 188 -13.72 23.74 -0.68
CA ALA A 188 -15.17 23.47 -0.69
C ALA A 188 -16.05 24.75 -0.61
N ASN A 189 -15.47 25.90 -0.22
CA ASN A 189 -16.15 27.18 -0.14
C ASN A 189 -15.93 28.07 -1.39
N GLY A 190 -15.11 27.61 -2.34
CA GLY A 190 -14.76 28.33 -3.55
C GLY A 190 -13.60 29.32 -3.39
N ASN A 191 -12.80 29.21 -2.32
CA ASN A 191 -11.61 30.03 -2.10
C ASN A 191 -10.36 29.36 -2.69
N GLU A 192 -9.42 30.18 -3.15
CA GLU A 192 -8.11 29.70 -3.55
C GLU A 192 -7.25 29.33 -2.34
N ALA A 193 -6.58 28.18 -2.41
CA ALA A 193 -5.65 27.67 -1.42
C ALA A 193 -4.44 27.03 -2.10
N ALA A 194 -3.28 27.03 -1.44
CA ALA A 194 -2.08 26.39 -1.95
C ALA A 194 -2.15 24.85 -1.86
N PHE A 195 -2.95 24.34 -0.93
CA PHE A 195 -3.22 22.92 -0.75
C PHE A 195 -4.63 22.70 -0.18
N LEU A 196 -5.11 21.46 -0.21
CA LEU A 196 -6.38 21.04 0.37
C LEU A 196 -6.14 19.85 1.32
N TYR A 197 -6.89 19.79 2.42
CA TYR A 197 -7.11 18.53 3.14
C TYR A 197 -8.21 17.77 2.44
N ASN A 198 -7.95 16.53 2.05
CA ASN A 198 -8.72 15.74 1.09
C ASN A 198 -8.80 16.39 -0.30
N TRP A 199 -9.09 15.56 -1.29
CA TRP A 199 -9.16 15.94 -2.71
C TRP A 199 -10.19 17.05 -3.01
N ASP A 200 -11.23 17.16 -2.19
CA ASP A 200 -12.33 18.12 -2.36
C ASP A 200 -12.30 19.30 -1.35
N GLY A 201 -11.27 19.34 -0.50
CA GLY A 201 -11.12 20.37 0.54
C GLY A 201 -12.08 20.22 1.72
N SER A 202 -12.75 19.08 1.87
CA SER A 202 -13.66 18.80 2.99
C SER A 202 -12.98 18.25 4.24
N GLY A 203 -11.68 17.97 4.16
CA GLY A 203 -10.89 17.34 5.20
C GLY A 203 -10.39 18.32 6.27
N GLU A 204 -9.60 17.76 7.18
CA GLU A 204 -8.95 18.49 8.28
C GLU A 204 -7.51 17.97 8.45
N LYS A 205 -6.72 18.64 9.29
CA LYS A 205 -5.35 18.22 9.59
C LYS A 205 -5.28 16.75 10.03
N GLY A 206 -4.41 16.01 9.36
CA GLY A 206 -4.25 14.55 9.52
C GLY A 206 -4.87 13.75 8.38
N ASN A 207 -5.66 14.38 7.50
CA ASN A 207 -6.08 13.78 6.22
C ASN A 207 -4.99 13.98 5.16
N ASP A 208 -5.16 13.34 4.01
CA ASP A 208 -4.28 13.52 2.86
C ASP A 208 -4.23 14.99 2.43
N LEU A 209 -3.07 15.42 1.97
CA LEU A 209 -2.88 16.73 1.41
C LEU A 209 -2.81 16.65 -0.12
N TYR A 210 -3.62 17.46 -0.78
CA TYR A 210 -3.61 17.62 -2.23
C TYR A 210 -3.16 19.02 -2.57
N PHE A 211 -2.21 19.16 -3.48
CA PHE A 211 -1.74 20.45 -3.95
C PHE A 211 -1.49 20.42 -5.45
N ASN A 212 -1.77 21.55 -6.09
CA ASN A 212 -1.58 21.68 -7.53
C ASN A 212 -0.21 22.30 -7.82
N VAL A 213 0.42 21.79 -8.87
CA VAL A 213 1.67 22.36 -9.41
C VAL A 213 1.53 22.59 -10.90
N THR A 214 2.19 23.63 -11.41
CA THR A 214 2.23 23.93 -12.84
C THR A 214 3.65 23.78 -13.36
N VAL A 215 3.78 23.08 -14.47
CA VAL A 215 4.99 23.00 -15.28
C VAL A 215 4.58 23.01 -16.77
N ASN A 216 5.31 23.72 -17.62
CA ASN A 216 5.03 23.82 -19.07
C ASN A 216 3.58 24.23 -19.38
N ASP A 217 3.02 25.18 -18.61
CA ASP A 217 1.63 25.69 -18.72
C ASP A 217 0.54 24.63 -18.47
N GLN A 218 0.89 23.47 -17.90
CA GLN A 218 -0.07 22.43 -17.48
C GLN A 218 -0.06 22.29 -15.97
N THR A 219 -1.24 21.98 -15.42
CA THR A 219 -1.41 21.81 -13.97
C THR A 219 -1.63 20.33 -13.64
N TYR A 220 -0.93 19.87 -12.61
CA TYR A 220 -0.98 18.51 -12.09
C TYR A 220 -1.31 18.54 -10.60
N THR A 221 -2.05 17.57 -10.13
CA THR A 221 -2.37 17.41 -8.71
C THR A 221 -1.45 16.36 -8.08
N PHE A 222 -0.73 16.76 -7.05
CA PHE A 222 0.13 15.89 -6.25
C PHE A 222 -0.51 15.63 -4.91
N CYS A 223 -0.16 14.50 -4.29
CA CYS A 223 -0.71 14.06 -3.01
C CYS A 223 0.40 13.79 -1.99
N VAL A 224 0.19 14.22 -0.75
CA VAL A 224 0.89 13.64 0.41
C VAL A 224 -0.11 12.74 1.11
N GLU A 225 0.02 11.44 0.90
CA GLU A 225 -0.86 10.42 1.42
C GLU A 225 -0.58 10.23 2.92
N SER A 226 -1.60 10.38 3.76
CA SER A 226 -1.45 10.52 5.21
C SER A 226 -1.01 9.23 5.91
N TYR A 227 -1.32 8.07 5.34
CA TYR A 227 -0.84 6.79 5.86
C TYR A 227 0.62 6.51 5.50
N LEU A 228 1.14 7.13 4.44
CA LEU A 228 2.56 7.10 4.07
C LEU A 228 3.36 8.17 4.81
N CYS A 229 2.87 9.41 4.79
CA CYS A 229 3.50 10.58 5.34
C CYS A 229 2.53 11.34 6.25
N GLY A 230 2.39 10.89 7.51
CA GLY A 230 1.47 11.47 8.47
C GLY A 230 1.83 12.92 8.86
N GLN A 231 0.91 13.57 9.57
CA GLN A 231 0.97 15.01 9.92
C GLN A 231 2.23 15.45 10.66
N ASP A 232 2.99 14.54 11.24
CA ASP A 232 4.22 14.82 11.99
C ASP A 232 5.48 14.74 11.11
N THR A 233 5.34 14.38 9.83
CA THR A 233 6.45 14.30 8.87
C THR A 233 6.84 15.68 8.34
N GLU A 234 8.12 15.81 7.94
CA GLU A 234 8.64 17.06 7.37
C GLU A 234 7.91 17.44 6.08
N VAL A 235 7.60 16.48 5.20
CA VAL A 235 6.88 16.74 3.94
C VAL A 235 5.47 17.24 4.19
N TYR A 236 4.73 16.65 5.14
CA TYR A 236 3.39 17.09 5.47
C TYR A 236 3.39 18.55 5.94
N GLN A 237 4.30 18.90 6.85
CA GLN A 237 4.46 20.26 7.37
C GLN A 237 4.96 21.24 6.28
N ALA A 238 5.79 20.77 5.35
CA ALA A 238 6.26 21.59 4.23
C ALA A 238 5.11 21.94 3.29
N VAL A 239 4.20 20.99 2.99
CA VAL A 239 2.99 21.27 2.18
C VAL A 239 2.05 22.24 2.90
N GLU A 240 1.84 22.10 4.21
CA GLU A 240 1.05 23.06 5.01
C GLU A 240 1.62 24.49 4.97
N ALA A 241 2.92 24.64 4.69
CA ALA A 241 3.58 25.94 4.61
C ALA A 241 3.61 26.55 3.20
N LEU A 242 3.20 25.82 2.16
CA LEU A 242 3.22 26.28 0.77
C LEU A 242 2.36 27.52 0.54
N GLN A 243 2.80 28.36 -0.36
CA GLN A 243 2.07 29.50 -0.88
C GLN A 243 1.91 29.38 -2.39
N ILE A 244 0.79 29.89 -2.92
CA ILE A 244 0.59 29.96 -4.36
C ILE A 244 1.70 30.80 -4.99
N GLY A 245 2.36 30.24 -6.00
CA GLY A 245 3.50 30.84 -6.69
C GLY A 245 4.87 30.43 -6.16
N ASP A 246 4.97 29.65 -5.07
CA ASP A 246 6.22 29.06 -4.65
C ASP A 246 6.78 28.16 -5.75
N VAL A 247 8.12 28.14 -5.88
CA VAL A 247 8.79 27.22 -6.81
C VAL A 247 9.50 26.15 -5.98
N ILE A 248 9.15 24.90 -6.24
CA ILE A 248 9.56 23.75 -5.44
C ILE A 248 10.18 22.64 -6.29
N ASN A 249 10.95 21.78 -5.64
CA ASN A 249 11.26 20.44 -6.10
C ASN A 249 10.55 19.43 -5.20
N ALA A 250 10.14 18.31 -5.76
CA ALA A 250 9.44 17.26 -5.03
C ALA A 250 10.00 15.88 -5.38
N GLU A 251 9.96 14.95 -4.43
CA GLU A 251 10.28 13.53 -4.65
C GLU A 251 9.16 12.68 -4.08
N GLY A 252 8.92 11.52 -4.70
CA GLY A 252 7.88 10.59 -4.26
C GLY A 252 7.72 9.41 -5.20
N PHE A 253 6.65 8.67 -5.02
CA PHE A 253 6.32 7.52 -5.88
C PHE A 253 5.34 7.93 -6.96
N LEU A 254 5.58 7.51 -8.20
CA LEU A 254 4.75 7.87 -9.35
C LEU A 254 3.46 7.05 -9.36
N TYR A 255 2.57 7.38 -8.44
CA TYR A 255 1.26 6.77 -8.31
C TYR A 255 0.28 7.31 -9.37
N TRP A 256 -0.76 6.53 -9.68
CA TRP A 256 -1.74 6.84 -10.70
C TRP A 256 -3.17 6.75 -10.15
N TYR A 257 -3.97 7.78 -10.39
CA TYR A 257 -5.41 7.75 -10.12
C TYR A 257 -6.15 8.58 -11.17
N GLU A 258 -6.79 7.92 -12.13
CA GLU A 258 -7.41 8.57 -13.31
C GLU A 258 -6.45 9.50 -14.07
N GLY A 259 -5.14 9.32 -13.87
CA GLY A 259 -4.05 10.14 -14.38
C GLY A 259 -2.88 10.17 -13.39
N VAL A 260 -1.83 10.93 -13.71
CA VAL A 260 -0.67 11.09 -12.84
C VAL A 260 -1.06 11.75 -11.52
N ASN A 261 -0.82 11.08 -10.39
CA ASN A 261 -1.10 11.56 -9.04
C ASN A 261 -0.01 11.11 -8.07
N PRO A 262 1.22 11.66 -8.14
CA PRO A 262 2.35 11.18 -7.37
C PRO A 262 2.12 11.30 -5.86
N HIS A 263 2.51 10.28 -5.11
CA HIS A 263 2.55 10.30 -3.65
C HIS A 263 3.87 10.87 -3.17
N ILE A 264 3.87 12.12 -2.75
CA ILE A 264 5.07 12.90 -2.44
C ILE A 264 5.57 12.61 -1.03
N THR A 265 6.86 12.35 -0.92
CA THR A 265 7.55 12.03 0.34
C THR A 265 8.58 13.09 0.76
N SER A 266 8.94 14.00 -0.14
CA SER A 266 9.88 15.10 0.12
C SER A 266 9.56 16.32 -0.74
N ILE A 267 9.70 17.52 -0.16
CA ILE A 267 9.61 18.80 -0.85
C ILE A 267 10.75 19.70 -0.39
N SER A 268 11.32 20.43 -1.33
CA SER A 268 12.33 21.47 -1.05
C SER A 268 12.08 22.71 -1.92
N ALA A 269 12.51 23.89 -1.46
CA ALA A 269 12.49 25.08 -2.31
C ALA A 269 13.42 24.90 -3.51
N ALA A 270 12.96 25.25 -4.71
CA ALA A 270 13.85 25.33 -5.87
C ALA A 270 14.76 26.58 -5.74
N ASN A 271 16.06 26.38 -5.93
CA ASN A 271 17.06 27.44 -5.84
C ASN A 271 17.14 28.24 -7.15
#